data_9ea80dce1799bb936dbee2c9aec37cfa
#
_entry.id   9ea80dce1799bb936dbee2c9aec37cfa
#
_cell.length_a   1.000
_cell.length_b   1.000
_cell.length_c   1.000
_cell.angle_alpha   90.00
_cell.angle_beta   90.00
_cell.angle_gamma   90.00
#
_symmetry.space_group_name_H-M   'P 1'
#
loop_
_entity.id
_entity.type
_entity.pdbx_description
1 polymer ?
#
loop_
_entity_poly.entity_id
_entity_poly.type
_entity_poly.pdbx_seq_one_letter_code
_entity_poly.pdbx_strand_id
1 'polypeptide(L)'
;MSELNSIALKILSEGKGILAADESTATMTKRLDSVNVNSTPENRLFFRKTLFSSSGMSKCIGGVILYDETIKQKIPKDKTIPDLIRSVNSIPGIKVDTGAKVLAGSPNEKITEGLDGLR
;
A
#
# COMPACT_ATOMS: atom_id res chain seq x y z
N MET A 1 7.38 -13.67 -22.80
CA MET A 1 6.79 -13.40 -21.47
C MET A 1 6.23 -11.99 -21.48
N SER A 2 5.01 -11.77 -21.01
CA SER A 2 4.44 -10.42 -20.97
C SER A 2 5.15 -9.58 -19.90
N GLU A 3 5.07 -8.25 -20.02
CA GLU A 3 5.60 -7.32 -19.02
C GLU A 3 5.00 -7.58 -17.62
N LEU A 4 3.69 -7.88 -17.57
CA LEU A 4 3.00 -8.22 -16.30
C LEU A 4 3.58 -9.47 -15.65
N ASN A 5 3.88 -10.50 -16.41
CA ASN A 5 4.52 -11.71 -15.87
C ASN A 5 5.91 -11.40 -15.29
N SER A 6 6.69 -10.57 -15.98
CA SER A 6 8.02 -10.17 -15.52
C SER A 6 7.95 -9.39 -14.21
N ILE A 7 6.97 -8.48 -14.06
CA ILE A 7 6.72 -7.74 -12.83
C ILE A 7 6.31 -8.68 -11.70
N ALA A 8 5.37 -9.60 -11.95
CA ALA A 8 4.90 -10.56 -10.95
C ALA A 8 6.05 -11.45 -10.43
N LEU A 9 6.88 -11.98 -11.32
CA LEU A 9 8.05 -12.77 -10.96
C LEU A 9 9.07 -11.94 -10.16
N LYS A 10 9.29 -10.69 -10.52
CA LYS A 10 10.19 -9.80 -9.80
C LYS A 10 9.71 -9.51 -8.38
N ILE A 11 8.40 -9.29 -8.17
CA ILE A 11 7.83 -9.06 -6.85
C ILE A 11 8.10 -10.25 -5.91
N LEU A 12 7.99 -11.48 -6.42
CA LEU A 12 8.11 -12.71 -5.62
C LEU A 12 9.52 -13.32 -5.69
N SER A 13 10.46 -12.66 -6.35
CA SER A 13 11.83 -13.18 -6.47
C SER A 13 12.51 -13.29 -5.10
N GLU A 14 13.44 -14.22 -4.98
CA GLU A 14 14.25 -14.41 -3.76
C GLU A 14 13.44 -14.67 -2.48
N GLY A 15 12.24 -15.23 -2.61
CA GLY A 15 11.37 -15.52 -1.47
C GLY A 15 10.75 -14.28 -0.82
N LYS A 16 10.71 -13.15 -1.51
CA LYS A 16 10.08 -11.91 -1.04
C LYS A 16 8.56 -11.99 -1.11
N GLY A 17 7.90 -11.21 -0.27
CA GLY A 17 6.45 -11.08 -0.23
C GLY A 17 5.96 -9.68 -0.62
N ILE A 18 4.64 -9.50 -0.55
CA ILE A 18 3.97 -8.22 -0.77
C ILE A 18 3.55 -7.64 0.58
N LEU A 19 3.91 -6.38 0.83
CA LEU A 19 3.46 -5.63 1.98
C LEU A 19 2.18 -4.86 1.63
N ALA A 20 1.07 -5.19 2.28
CA ALA A 20 -0.15 -4.40 2.22
C ALA A 20 -0.02 -3.21 3.20
N ALA A 21 0.26 -2.03 2.67
CA ALA A 21 0.36 -0.77 3.40
C ALA A 21 -0.67 0.25 2.86
N ASP A 22 -1.82 -0.27 2.48
CA ASP A 22 -2.90 0.41 1.77
C ASP A 22 -4.09 0.77 2.67
N GLU A 23 -3.88 0.81 3.97
CA GLU A 23 -4.92 1.21 4.92
C GLU A 23 -5.54 2.54 4.51
N SER A 24 -6.88 2.55 4.44
CA SER A 24 -7.63 3.79 4.23
C SER A 24 -7.37 4.79 5.36
N THR A 25 -7.67 6.07 5.13
CA THR A 25 -7.56 7.10 6.16
C THR A 25 -8.31 6.71 7.44
N ALA A 26 -9.52 6.15 7.33
CA ALA A 26 -10.28 5.71 8.49
C ALA A 26 -9.59 4.58 9.27
N THR A 27 -8.97 3.63 8.58
CA THR A 27 -8.23 2.54 9.23
C THR A 27 -6.96 3.06 9.90
N MET A 28 -6.20 3.95 9.23
CA MET A 28 -5.02 4.58 9.83
C MET A 28 -5.38 5.44 11.03
N THR A 29 -6.49 6.17 10.98
CA THR A 29 -6.97 6.96 12.12
C THR A 29 -7.18 6.08 13.34
N LYS A 30 -7.88 4.96 13.21
CA LYS A 30 -8.06 4.01 14.33
C LYS A 30 -6.73 3.50 14.91
N ARG A 31 -5.74 3.26 14.07
CA ARG A 31 -4.39 2.81 14.53
C ARG A 31 -3.66 3.91 15.27
N LEU A 32 -3.65 5.14 14.75
CA LEU A 32 -2.98 6.27 15.39
C LEU A 32 -3.67 6.68 16.69
N ASP A 33 -5.01 6.69 16.73
CA ASP A 33 -5.79 6.97 17.93
C ASP A 33 -5.49 5.96 19.05
N SER A 34 -5.26 4.69 18.73
CA SER A 34 -4.93 3.67 19.73
C SER A 34 -3.61 3.94 20.48
N VAL A 35 -2.76 4.78 19.94
CA VAL A 35 -1.50 5.22 20.56
C VAL A 35 -1.50 6.73 20.87
N ASN A 36 -2.68 7.36 20.92
CA ASN A 36 -2.88 8.78 21.22
C ASN A 36 -2.13 9.73 20.26
N VAL A 37 -2.07 9.38 18.97
CA VAL A 37 -1.49 10.22 17.92
C VAL A 37 -2.59 10.71 16.98
N ASN A 38 -2.67 12.01 16.77
CA ASN A 38 -3.63 12.59 15.84
C ASN A 38 -3.39 12.10 14.40
N SER A 39 -4.48 11.75 13.71
CA SER A 39 -4.42 11.28 12.31
C SER A 39 -4.35 12.45 11.34
N THR A 40 -3.23 13.15 11.32
CA THR A 40 -2.94 14.15 10.28
C THR A 40 -2.28 13.51 9.05
N PRO A 41 -2.32 14.13 7.87
CA PRO A 41 -1.58 13.64 6.70
C PRO A 41 -0.09 13.41 6.98
N GLU A 42 0.54 14.30 7.78
CA GLU A 42 1.95 14.22 8.15
C GLU A 42 2.23 13.01 9.04
N ASN A 43 1.37 12.74 10.04
CA ASN A 43 1.52 11.59 10.92
C ASN A 43 1.27 10.26 10.19
N ARG A 44 0.31 10.23 9.27
CA ARG A 44 0.11 9.06 8.40
C ARG A 44 1.31 8.83 7.48
N LEU A 45 1.87 9.89 6.92
CA LEU A 45 3.09 9.82 6.12
C LEU A 45 4.29 9.35 6.95
N PHE A 46 4.45 9.91 8.15
CA PHE A 46 5.54 9.52 9.06
C PHE A 46 5.51 8.03 9.38
N PHE A 47 4.34 7.49 9.71
CA PHE A 47 4.16 6.06 9.97
C PHE A 47 4.62 5.21 8.77
N ARG A 48 4.11 5.52 7.58
CA ARG A 48 4.40 4.77 6.36
C ARG A 48 5.86 4.92 5.92
N LYS A 49 6.40 6.14 5.97
CA LYS A 49 7.80 6.39 5.67
C LYS A 49 8.73 5.60 6.59
N THR A 50 8.44 5.57 7.89
CA THR A 50 9.24 4.81 8.86
C THR A 50 9.23 3.32 8.53
N LEU A 51 8.07 2.76 8.22
CA LEU A 51 7.95 1.37 7.80
C LEU A 51 8.77 1.08 6.52
N PHE A 52 8.60 1.91 5.49
CA PHE A 52 9.27 1.72 4.20
C PHE A 52 10.78 1.97 4.23
N SER A 53 11.26 2.68 5.24
CA SER A 53 12.70 2.94 5.47
C SER A 53 13.36 1.91 6.38
N SER A 54 12.64 0.90 6.84
CA SER A 54 13.20 -0.10 7.73
C SER A 54 14.26 -0.97 7.04
N SER A 55 15.28 -1.39 7.78
CA SER A 55 16.42 -2.16 7.25
C SER A 55 16.04 -3.54 6.67
N GLY A 56 14.88 -4.07 7.06
CA GLY A 56 14.36 -5.36 6.57
C GLY A 56 13.67 -5.29 5.20
N MET A 57 13.26 -4.11 4.76
CA MET A 57 12.45 -3.94 3.54
C MET A 57 13.09 -4.61 2.31
N SER A 58 14.34 -4.31 2.01
CA SER A 58 15.02 -4.82 0.81
C SER A 58 15.18 -6.34 0.79
N LYS A 59 15.16 -6.98 1.94
CA LYS A 59 15.35 -8.44 2.07
C LYS A 59 14.05 -9.22 1.99
N CYS A 60 12.95 -8.63 2.46
CA CYS A 60 11.69 -9.38 2.67
C CYS A 60 10.57 -8.94 1.74
N ILE A 61 10.60 -7.71 1.22
CA ILE A 61 9.49 -7.10 0.49
C ILE A 61 9.85 -6.84 -0.96
N GLY A 62 9.15 -7.50 -1.88
CA GLY A 62 9.30 -7.29 -3.32
C GLY A 62 8.28 -6.32 -3.90
N GLY A 63 7.14 -6.14 -3.23
CA GLY A 63 6.11 -5.18 -3.65
C GLY A 63 5.39 -4.56 -2.46
N VAL A 64 4.90 -3.33 -2.62
CA VAL A 64 4.15 -2.60 -1.59
C VAL A 64 2.86 -2.07 -2.19
N ILE A 65 1.71 -2.38 -1.58
CA ILE A 65 0.43 -1.80 -1.97
C ILE A 65 0.26 -0.49 -1.20
N LEU A 66 0.10 0.61 -1.93
CA LEU A 66 -0.07 1.95 -1.37
C LEU A 66 -1.54 2.39 -1.39
N TYR A 67 -1.88 3.31 -0.49
CA TYR A 67 -3.13 4.05 -0.53
C TYR A 67 -2.98 5.31 -1.39
N ASP A 68 -4.08 5.79 -1.99
CA ASP A 68 -4.08 6.93 -2.92
C ASP A 68 -3.44 8.21 -2.34
N GLU A 69 -3.72 8.55 -1.08
CA GLU A 69 -3.06 9.67 -0.41
C GLU A 69 -1.53 9.49 -0.40
N THR A 70 -1.08 8.30 -0.04
CA THR A 70 0.34 8.00 0.17
C THR A 70 1.16 8.05 -1.12
N ILE A 71 0.60 7.55 -2.22
CA ILE A 71 1.31 7.55 -3.51
C ILE A 71 1.60 8.97 -4.02
N LYS A 72 0.81 9.95 -3.59
CA LYS A 72 0.92 11.37 -3.97
C LYS A 72 1.78 12.18 -3.00
N GLN A 73 2.09 11.66 -1.81
CA GLN A 73 2.85 12.37 -0.79
C GLN A 73 4.34 12.44 -1.13
N LYS A 74 4.94 13.55 -0.75
CA LYS A 74 6.37 13.81 -0.93
C LYS A 74 7.12 13.72 0.40
N ILE A 75 8.36 13.30 0.31
CA ILE A 75 9.33 13.30 1.40
C ILE A 75 10.44 14.32 1.09
N PRO A 76 11.34 14.67 2.04
CA PRO A 76 12.40 15.64 1.80
C PRO A 76 13.21 15.38 0.53
N LYS A 77 13.68 16.44 -0.11
CA LYS A 77 14.40 16.46 -1.40
C LYS A 77 13.51 16.11 -2.60
N ASP A 78 12.24 16.50 -2.56
CA ASP A 78 11.24 16.28 -3.62
C ASP A 78 11.05 14.83 -4.07
N LYS A 79 11.51 13.89 -3.28
CA LYS A 79 11.26 12.46 -3.51
C LYS A 79 9.83 12.09 -3.16
N THR A 80 9.29 11.12 -3.87
CA THR A 80 7.96 10.55 -3.60
C THR A 80 8.08 9.26 -2.78
N ILE A 81 6.97 8.79 -2.22
CA ILE A 81 6.93 7.46 -1.57
C ILE A 81 7.24 6.33 -2.58
N PRO A 82 6.73 6.35 -3.82
CA PRO A 82 7.19 5.41 -4.84
C PRO A 82 8.71 5.39 -5.06
N ASP A 83 9.38 6.55 -5.02
CA ASP A 83 10.84 6.62 -5.16
C ASP A 83 11.55 5.98 -3.97
N LEU A 84 11.03 6.19 -2.75
CA LEU A 84 11.54 5.52 -1.56
C LEU A 84 11.43 4.00 -1.68
N ILE A 85 10.28 3.49 -2.13
CA ILE A 85 10.05 2.05 -2.30
C ILE A 85 10.99 1.46 -3.36
N ARG A 86 11.17 2.15 -4.48
CA ARG A 86 12.15 1.72 -5.51
C ARG A 86 13.58 1.72 -4.98
N SER A 87 13.94 2.67 -4.12
CA SER A 87 15.29 2.77 -3.56
C SER A 87 15.66 1.60 -2.63
N VAL A 88 14.65 0.88 -2.09
CA VAL A 88 14.84 -0.35 -1.32
C VAL A 88 14.57 -1.61 -2.15
N ASN A 89 14.62 -1.49 -3.48
CA ASN A 89 14.47 -2.58 -4.44
C ASN A 89 13.11 -3.29 -4.36
N SER A 90 12.05 -2.53 -4.08
CA SER A 90 10.66 -3.00 -4.07
C SER A 90 9.84 -2.30 -5.16
N ILE A 91 8.74 -2.91 -5.57
CA ILE A 91 7.84 -2.37 -6.60
C ILE A 91 6.64 -1.68 -5.92
N PRO A 92 6.41 -0.38 -6.19
CA PRO A 92 5.21 0.29 -5.68
C PRO A 92 3.97 -0.18 -6.44
N GLY A 93 2.91 -0.47 -5.72
CA GLY A 93 1.57 -0.78 -6.20
C GLY A 93 0.54 0.16 -5.61
N ILE A 94 -0.71 0.03 -6.02
CA ILE A 94 -1.83 0.87 -5.60
C ILE A 94 -3.04 0.03 -5.22
N LYS A 95 -3.72 0.41 -4.13
CA LYS A 95 -5.03 -0.12 -3.76
C LYS A 95 -6.06 0.23 -4.83
N VAL A 96 -6.73 -0.79 -5.34
CA VAL A 96 -7.76 -0.65 -6.39
C VAL A 96 -9.16 -0.93 -5.88
N ASP A 97 -9.30 -1.58 -4.72
CA ASP A 97 -10.60 -1.90 -4.15
C ASP A 97 -11.23 -0.71 -3.41
N THR A 98 -12.56 -0.66 -3.38
CA THR A 98 -13.39 0.27 -2.61
C THR A 98 -14.13 -0.41 -1.45
N GLY A 99 -13.74 -1.63 -1.11
CA GLY A 99 -14.27 -2.41 0.00
C GLY A 99 -15.22 -3.51 -0.42
N ALA A 100 -15.59 -4.34 0.56
CA ALA A 100 -16.49 -5.47 0.38
C ALA A 100 -17.93 -5.09 0.72
N LYS A 101 -18.87 -5.40 -0.19
CA LYS A 101 -20.32 -5.18 -0.04
C LYS A 101 -21.03 -6.51 0.00
N VAL A 102 -22.19 -6.54 0.64
CA VAL A 102 -23.05 -7.73 0.64
C VAL A 102 -23.48 -8.04 -0.78
N LEU A 103 -23.35 -9.30 -1.19
CA LEU A 103 -23.78 -9.74 -2.50
C LEU A 103 -25.33 -9.77 -2.56
N ALA A 104 -25.90 -9.17 -3.61
CA ALA A 104 -27.35 -9.16 -3.80
C ALA A 104 -27.89 -10.59 -3.84
N GLY A 105 -28.94 -10.88 -3.05
CA GLY A 105 -29.52 -12.21 -2.94
C GLY A 105 -28.77 -13.21 -2.06
N SER A 106 -27.61 -12.84 -1.51
CA SER A 106 -26.76 -13.72 -0.67
C SER A 106 -26.23 -12.95 0.56
N PRO A 107 -27.04 -12.82 1.63
CA PRO A 107 -26.71 -11.95 2.77
C PRO A 107 -25.45 -12.37 3.53
N ASN A 108 -25.01 -13.62 3.39
CA ASN A 108 -23.81 -14.15 4.03
C ASN A 108 -22.57 -14.10 3.14
N GLU A 109 -22.70 -13.62 1.89
CA GLU A 109 -21.60 -13.51 0.95
C GLU A 109 -21.30 -12.05 0.62
N LYS A 110 -20.04 -11.78 0.24
CA LYS A 110 -19.60 -10.43 -0.12
C LYS A 110 -18.91 -10.41 -1.47
N ILE A 111 -19.04 -9.30 -2.17
CA ILE A 111 -18.29 -8.97 -3.37
C ILE A 111 -17.37 -7.77 -3.09
N THR A 112 -16.15 -7.82 -3.57
CA THR A 112 -15.23 -6.67 -3.50
C THR A 112 -15.46 -5.78 -4.71
N GLU A 113 -15.73 -4.50 -4.46
CA GLU A 113 -15.91 -3.48 -5.49
C GLU A 113 -14.60 -2.74 -5.78
N GLY A 114 -14.50 -2.02 -6.90
CA GLY A 114 -13.37 -1.16 -7.22
C GLY A 114 -12.95 -1.16 -8.69
N LEU A 115 -13.55 -2.00 -9.55
CA LEU A 115 -13.17 -2.09 -10.96
C LEU A 115 -13.52 -0.83 -11.76
N ASP A 116 -14.58 -0.11 -11.39
CA ASP A 116 -15.10 1.05 -12.12
C ASP A 116 -14.14 2.25 -12.13
N GLY A 117 -13.20 2.31 -11.23
CA GLY A 117 -12.22 3.40 -11.12
C GLY A 117 -10.85 3.10 -11.72
N LEU A 118 -10.66 1.98 -12.42
CA LEU A 118 -9.36 1.51 -12.90
C LEU A 118 -8.98 1.99 -14.31
N ARG A 119 -9.74 2.89 -14.92
CA ARG A 119 -9.46 3.41 -16.28
C ARG A 119 -8.85 4.79 -16.25
#